data_595d5622595274b1c68b95934423e0e2
#
_entry.id   595d5622595274b1c68b95934423e0e2
#
_cell.length_a   1.000
_cell.length_b   1.000
_cell.length_c   1.000
_cell.angle_alpha   90.00
_cell.angle_beta   90.00
_cell.angle_gamma   90.00
#
_symmetry.space_group_name_H-M   'P 1'
#
loop_
_entity.id
_entity.type
_entity.pdbx_description
1 polymer ?
#
loop_
_entity_poly.entity_id
_entity_poly.type
_entity_poly.pdbx_seq_one_letter_code
_entity_poly.pdbx_strand_id
1 'polypeptide(L)'
;MESNHIPDGPPPATLSDIRRVYAFLGYLLKPERRFVSLGLLYGLGIGILSLATPISVQMLINTVANIGLTTPLVVLSVTLFVLLLLAGLLSALRIHIMDLFGRRFYARMMSEITLRSLYARNPYFDDENQGPLFNRYFDIINVLKALPNLVVGGFTIVLQMLVGFVLVSMYHPMFFGFNLVLLLATWLIWVLWGSRAIRSAVALSHQKHEAAAWVESLGGANSFFKSSRQIELAVDRAEGLTAKYVRQHQLHFRHHFAQTIAFLFIYALASAALLGIGGWLVIQGELSLGQLVAAELVLSAVFVGLSQLGIYLSYFYDLCAAIDELSLFYNIELRDPGGDQWQIPDRAGLAFVELRGTARGEAARLNFELEPGARVQAHAVDAGLQRFATKILKRYEQPASGYVTLGGADIAGLSMASLGRAIQVLDRPGVVELSIREFLRYSADDAPADKQLEVLSIAGLSPTIAQLPKGLDTQLGATGWPLGTAEVMQLKLAGALLAKPSVLILNQLYDLVNPQVLKRSLDYLQRDSTSTVLCFSNRDDVDGYDSFLFLNRDQQTSYPTYAQMMQTEGREVLGEPSLNTDTDSEGVRS
;
A
#
# COMPACT_ATOMS: atom_id res chain seq x y z
N MET A 1 -2.03 24.58 9.76
CA MET A 1 -1.97 23.17 9.35
C MET A 1 -0.71 22.61 9.99
N GLU A 2 -0.87 21.79 11.02
CA GLU A 2 0.26 21.12 11.69
C GLU A 2 1.05 20.33 10.66
N SER A 3 2.37 20.46 10.72
CA SER A 3 3.31 19.73 9.88
C SER A 3 2.93 18.25 9.94
N ASN A 4 2.45 17.69 8.83
CA ASN A 4 2.25 16.26 8.66
C ASN A 4 3.61 15.57 8.79
N HIS A 5 3.99 15.27 10.02
CA HIS A 5 5.19 14.49 10.32
C HIS A 5 4.95 13.08 9.76
N ILE A 6 5.56 12.78 8.63
CA ILE A 6 5.63 11.41 8.14
C ILE A 6 6.44 10.64 9.20
N PRO A 7 5.88 9.60 9.84
CA PRO A 7 6.56 8.89 10.91
C PRO A 7 7.93 8.37 10.47
N ASP A 8 8.90 8.33 11.41
CA ASP A 8 10.24 7.76 11.20
C ASP A 8 10.15 6.46 10.39
N GLY A 9 11.08 6.30 9.47
CA GLY A 9 11.05 5.22 8.48
C GLY A 9 10.97 3.80 9.07
N PRO A 10 10.58 2.82 8.26
CA PRO A 10 10.47 1.42 8.66
C PRO A 10 11.84 0.85 9.06
N PRO A 11 11.88 -0.26 9.82
CA PRO A 11 13.13 -0.94 10.16
C PRO A 11 13.90 -1.33 8.89
N PRO A 12 15.25 -1.28 8.92
CA PRO A 12 16.08 -1.46 7.75
C PRO A 12 15.87 -2.82 7.06
N ALA A 13 15.90 -2.82 5.74
CA ALA A 13 15.70 -3.99 4.87
C ALA A 13 16.75 -5.12 5.05
N THR A 14 17.81 -4.88 5.83
CA THR A 14 18.94 -5.79 6.05
C THR A 14 18.70 -6.88 7.11
N LEU A 15 17.57 -6.83 7.83
CA LEU A 15 17.23 -7.87 8.80
C LEU A 15 16.75 -9.15 8.08
N SER A 16 17.05 -10.33 8.68
CA SER A 16 16.48 -11.59 8.19
C SER A 16 14.94 -11.50 8.15
N ASP A 17 14.31 -12.08 7.13
CA ASP A 17 12.87 -11.97 6.83
C ASP A 17 11.97 -12.04 8.08
N ILE A 18 12.21 -12.98 8.98
CA ILE A 18 11.40 -13.14 10.20
C ILE A 18 11.65 -12.01 11.19
N ARG A 19 12.89 -11.58 11.39
CA ARG A 19 13.20 -10.45 12.31
C ARG A 19 12.62 -9.14 11.80
N ARG A 20 12.59 -8.97 10.48
CA ARG A 20 11.95 -7.82 9.83
C ARG A 20 10.46 -7.78 10.11
N VAL A 21 9.75 -8.92 9.94
CA VAL A 21 8.31 -9.02 10.24
C VAL A 21 8.01 -8.64 11.69
N TYR A 22 8.78 -9.15 12.67
CA TYR A 22 8.60 -8.79 14.08
C TYR A 22 8.90 -7.31 14.37
N ALA A 23 9.96 -6.78 13.81
CA ALA A 23 10.33 -5.37 13.99
C ALA A 23 9.26 -4.45 13.39
N PHE A 24 8.74 -4.82 12.20
CA PHE A 24 7.70 -4.05 11.54
C PHE A 24 6.35 -4.19 12.26
N LEU A 25 6.02 -5.36 12.82
CA LEU A 25 4.87 -5.53 13.71
C LEU A 25 4.94 -4.58 14.90
N GLY A 26 6.10 -4.52 15.55
CA GLY A 26 6.32 -3.60 16.67
C GLY A 26 6.15 -2.12 16.27
N TYR A 27 6.70 -1.74 15.11
CA TYR A 27 6.53 -0.39 14.55
C TYR A 27 5.07 -0.07 14.26
N LEU A 28 4.37 -0.98 13.58
CA LEU A 28 2.98 -0.81 13.17
C LEU A 28 2.02 -0.71 14.36
N LEU A 29 2.30 -1.45 15.44
CA LEU A 29 1.46 -1.46 16.65
C LEU A 29 1.85 -0.39 17.69
N LYS A 30 2.99 0.29 17.52
CA LYS A 30 3.48 1.30 18.47
C LYS A 30 2.44 2.39 18.81
N PRO A 31 1.69 2.96 17.84
CA PRO A 31 0.67 3.96 18.15
C PRO A 31 -0.52 3.41 18.94
N GLU A 32 -0.88 2.13 18.72
CA GLU A 32 -2.00 1.44 19.35
C GLU A 32 -1.61 0.58 20.56
N ARG A 33 -0.33 0.64 21.00
CA ARG A 33 0.19 -0.19 22.12
C ARG A 33 -0.67 -0.15 23.37
N ARG A 34 -1.34 0.99 23.63
CA ARG A 34 -2.21 1.18 24.80
C ARG A 34 -3.43 0.24 24.76
N PHE A 35 -4.05 0.05 23.60
CA PHE A 35 -5.18 -0.86 23.45
C PHE A 35 -4.75 -2.32 23.60
N VAL A 36 -3.62 -2.69 22.99
CA VAL A 36 -3.06 -4.05 23.10
C VAL A 36 -2.68 -4.35 24.55
N SER A 37 -1.98 -3.43 25.24
CA SER A 37 -1.60 -3.63 26.65
C SER A 37 -2.79 -3.73 27.59
N LEU A 38 -3.84 -2.95 27.38
CA LEU A 38 -5.09 -3.08 28.14
C LEU A 38 -5.79 -4.42 27.86
N GLY A 39 -5.82 -4.86 26.61
CA GLY A 39 -6.34 -6.16 26.23
C GLY A 39 -5.61 -7.32 26.91
N LEU A 40 -4.28 -7.23 26.99
CA LEU A 40 -3.43 -8.20 27.72
C LEU A 40 -3.67 -8.12 29.24
N LEU A 41 -3.79 -6.92 29.82
CA LEU A 41 -4.06 -6.74 31.24
C LEU A 41 -5.42 -7.35 31.65
N TYR A 42 -6.47 -7.10 30.86
CA TYR A 42 -7.76 -7.73 31.10
C TYR A 42 -7.70 -9.26 30.90
N GLY A 43 -6.93 -9.73 29.92
CA GLY A 43 -6.65 -11.15 29.73
C GLY A 43 -6.00 -11.79 30.96
N LEU A 44 -5.05 -11.09 31.60
CA LEU A 44 -4.41 -11.55 32.85
C LEU A 44 -5.44 -11.67 33.98
N GLY A 45 -6.29 -10.66 34.17
CA GLY A 45 -7.36 -10.71 35.16
C GLY A 45 -8.33 -11.90 34.93
N ILE A 46 -8.74 -12.12 33.68
CA ILE A 46 -9.59 -13.25 33.29
C ILE A 46 -8.88 -14.58 33.55
N GLY A 47 -7.59 -14.70 33.21
CA GLY A 47 -6.79 -15.92 33.46
C GLY A 47 -6.72 -16.28 34.94
N ILE A 48 -6.53 -15.31 35.83
CA ILE A 48 -6.54 -15.53 37.27
C ILE A 48 -7.95 -15.93 37.74
N LEU A 49 -8.98 -15.23 37.29
CA LEU A 49 -10.39 -15.52 37.69
C LEU A 49 -10.87 -16.88 37.15
N SER A 50 -10.28 -17.40 36.09
CA SER A 50 -10.62 -18.74 35.56
C SER A 50 -10.33 -19.87 36.55
N LEU A 51 -9.43 -19.66 37.53
CA LEU A 51 -9.17 -20.60 38.61
C LEU A 51 -10.28 -20.67 39.66
N ALA A 52 -11.24 -19.74 39.67
CA ALA A 52 -12.32 -19.71 40.62
C ALA A 52 -13.13 -21.02 40.60
N THR A 53 -13.41 -21.58 39.42
CA THR A 53 -14.16 -22.84 39.29
C THR A 53 -13.43 -24.04 39.88
N PRO A 54 -12.18 -24.37 39.49
CA PRO A 54 -11.44 -25.49 40.04
C PRO A 54 -11.23 -25.39 41.55
N ILE A 55 -10.88 -24.20 42.05
CA ILE A 55 -10.66 -23.97 43.48
C ILE A 55 -12.00 -24.13 44.27
N SER A 56 -13.11 -23.65 43.72
CA SER A 56 -14.43 -23.81 44.34
C SER A 56 -14.84 -25.27 44.39
N VAL A 57 -14.57 -26.07 43.35
CA VAL A 57 -14.86 -27.49 43.35
C VAL A 57 -13.98 -28.24 44.38
N GLN A 58 -12.67 -27.89 44.46
CA GLN A 58 -11.79 -28.43 45.49
C GLN A 58 -12.32 -28.15 46.92
N MET A 59 -12.71 -26.89 47.18
CA MET A 59 -13.27 -26.52 48.47
C MET A 59 -14.60 -27.21 48.74
N LEU A 60 -15.44 -27.39 47.73
CA LEU A 60 -16.71 -28.11 47.85
C LEU A 60 -16.48 -29.56 48.30
N ILE A 61 -15.56 -30.28 47.61
CA ILE A 61 -15.26 -31.67 47.95
C ILE A 61 -14.65 -31.77 49.35
N ASN A 62 -13.71 -30.93 49.71
CA ASN A 62 -13.03 -30.97 51.00
C ASN A 62 -13.92 -30.51 52.18
N THR A 63 -14.82 -29.57 51.97
CA THR A 63 -15.62 -28.99 53.05
C THR A 63 -17.01 -29.63 53.17
N VAL A 64 -17.74 -29.75 52.06
CA VAL A 64 -19.14 -30.23 52.06
C VAL A 64 -19.18 -31.75 52.22
N ALA A 65 -18.28 -32.50 51.57
CA ALA A 65 -18.20 -33.94 51.66
C ALA A 65 -17.81 -34.42 53.09
N ASN A 66 -17.05 -33.60 53.84
CA ASN A 66 -16.59 -33.96 55.19
C ASN A 66 -17.47 -33.40 56.34
N ILE A 67 -18.17 -32.28 56.14
CA ILE A 67 -18.86 -31.53 57.24
C ILE A 67 -20.39 -31.52 57.09
N GLY A 68 -20.93 -31.66 55.85
CA GLY A 68 -22.36 -31.76 55.58
C GLY A 68 -23.19 -30.50 55.89
N LEU A 69 -22.56 -29.31 56.04
CA LEU A 69 -23.23 -28.03 56.32
C LEU A 69 -23.65 -27.28 55.03
N THR A 70 -24.87 -26.73 55.04
CA THR A 70 -25.41 -25.98 53.89
C THR A 70 -24.87 -24.55 53.77
N THR A 71 -24.48 -23.90 54.87
CA THR A 71 -23.98 -22.50 54.87
C THR A 71 -22.71 -22.31 54.06
N PRO A 72 -21.65 -23.16 54.18
CA PRO A 72 -20.47 -23.06 53.33
C PRO A 72 -20.78 -23.24 51.83
N LEU A 73 -21.75 -24.07 51.49
CA LEU A 73 -22.18 -24.28 50.10
C LEU A 73 -22.75 -23.00 49.49
N VAL A 74 -23.65 -22.31 50.24
CA VAL A 74 -24.26 -21.05 49.77
C VAL A 74 -23.19 -19.97 49.57
N VAL A 75 -22.29 -19.79 50.55
CA VAL A 75 -21.20 -18.80 50.47
C VAL A 75 -20.31 -19.08 49.28
N LEU A 76 -19.93 -20.35 49.06
CA LEU A 76 -19.07 -20.74 47.93
C LEU A 76 -19.76 -20.48 46.58
N SER A 77 -21.05 -20.81 46.47
CA SER A 77 -21.83 -20.60 45.24
C SER A 77 -21.99 -19.12 44.92
N VAL A 78 -22.26 -18.25 45.90
CA VAL A 78 -22.36 -16.79 45.73
C VAL A 78 -20.98 -16.21 45.33
N THR A 79 -19.92 -16.64 46.01
CA THR A 79 -18.55 -16.17 45.70
C THR A 79 -18.17 -16.55 44.26
N LEU A 80 -18.39 -17.81 43.85
CA LEU A 80 -18.15 -18.28 42.51
C LEU A 80 -18.92 -17.47 41.48
N PHE A 81 -20.23 -17.22 41.74
CA PHE A 81 -21.06 -16.40 40.84
C PHE A 81 -20.48 -14.99 40.65
N VAL A 82 -20.07 -14.30 41.73
CA VAL A 82 -19.49 -12.97 41.67
C VAL A 82 -18.16 -12.95 40.89
N LEU A 83 -17.28 -13.95 41.13
CA LEU A 83 -15.99 -14.04 40.41
C LEU A 83 -16.18 -14.33 38.92
N LEU A 84 -17.12 -15.18 38.56
CA LEU A 84 -17.44 -15.47 37.15
C LEU A 84 -18.11 -14.28 36.45
N LEU A 85 -18.99 -13.54 37.17
CA LEU A 85 -19.60 -12.31 36.66
C LEU A 85 -18.52 -11.25 36.38
N LEU A 86 -17.56 -11.09 37.29
CA LEU A 86 -16.42 -10.18 37.12
C LEU A 86 -15.55 -10.59 35.92
N ALA A 87 -15.27 -11.90 35.78
CA ALA A 87 -14.55 -12.41 34.60
C ALA A 87 -15.29 -12.14 33.28
N GLY A 88 -16.63 -12.30 33.29
CA GLY A 88 -17.49 -11.99 32.16
C GLY A 88 -17.43 -10.50 31.78
N LEU A 89 -17.49 -9.61 32.81
CA LEU A 89 -17.41 -8.15 32.61
C LEU A 89 -16.05 -7.76 32.02
N LEU A 90 -14.94 -8.28 32.56
CA LEU A 90 -13.59 -8.04 32.02
C LEU A 90 -13.47 -8.55 30.56
N SER A 91 -14.09 -9.69 30.26
CA SER A 91 -14.13 -10.23 28.90
C SER A 91 -14.88 -9.31 27.93
N ALA A 92 -16.04 -8.78 28.33
CA ALA A 92 -16.80 -7.83 27.55
C ALA A 92 -16.03 -6.53 27.31
N LEU A 93 -15.37 -5.98 28.35
CA LEU A 93 -14.52 -4.79 28.24
C LEU A 93 -13.33 -5.04 27.30
N ARG A 94 -12.70 -6.22 27.35
CA ARG A 94 -11.61 -6.58 26.46
C ARG A 94 -12.06 -6.62 25.00
N ILE A 95 -13.21 -7.23 24.71
CA ILE A 95 -13.77 -7.27 23.35
C ILE A 95 -14.03 -5.84 22.86
N HIS A 96 -14.62 -4.98 23.69
CA HIS A 96 -14.87 -3.59 23.34
C HIS A 96 -13.58 -2.81 23.03
N ILE A 97 -12.51 -3.00 23.80
CA ILE A 97 -11.21 -2.36 23.56
C ILE A 97 -10.59 -2.85 22.24
N MET A 98 -10.75 -4.12 21.91
CA MET A 98 -10.23 -4.65 20.64
C MET A 98 -11.02 -4.14 19.43
N ASP A 99 -12.32 -3.87 19.58
CA ASP A 99 -13.09 -3.19 18.54
C ASP A 99 -12.64 -1.73 18.33
N LEU A 100 -12.41 -0.98 19.42
CA LEU A 100 -11.84 0.37 19.34
C LEU A 100 -10.45 0.38 18.69
N PHE A 101 -9.60 -0.60 19.03
CA PHE A 101 -8.33 -0.81 18.35
C PHE A 101 -8.54 -0.98 16.86
N GLY A 102 -9.46 -1.85 16.44
CA GLY A 102 -9.71 -2.15 15.04
C GLY A 102 -10.11 -0.90 14.24
N ARG A 103 -11.06 -0.12 14.75
CA ARG A 103 -11.51 1.13 14.10
C ARG A 103 -10.39 2.15 13.96
N ARG A 104 -9.60 2.36 15.01
CA ARG A 104 -8.49 3.31 15.00
C ARG A 104 -7.36 2.86 14.08
N PHE A 105 -6.98 1.59 14.14
CA PHE A 105 -5.96 1.00 13.28
C PHE A 105 -6.33 1.13 11.81
N TYR A 106 -7.57 0.78 11.44
CA TYR A 106 -8.05 0.91 10.07
C TYR A 106 -7.98 2.35 9.55
N ALA A 107 -8.52 3.30 10.33
CA ALA A 107 -8.54 4.71 9.94
C ALA A 107 -7.11 5.27 9.75
N ARG A 108 -6.18 4.91 10.66
CA ARG A 108 -4.78 5.32 10.55
C ARG A 108 -4.10 4.69 9.34
N MET A 109 -4.25 3.39 9.13
CA MET A 109 -3.63 2.70 7.99
C MET A 109 -4.12 3.25 6.65
N MET A 110 -5.44 3.51 6.55
CA MET A 110 -6.01 4.15 5.36
C MET A 110 -5.39 5.52 5.10
N SER A 111 -5.27 6.36 6.14
CA SER A 111 -4.63 7.68 6.03
C SER A 111 -3.16 7.58 5.65
N GLU A 112 -2.38 6.70 6.30
CA GLU A 112 -0.95 6.53 6.00
C GLU A 112 -0.70 6.01 4.59
N ILE A 113 -1.45 5.00 4.14
CA ILE A 113 -1.32 4.47 2.78
C ILE A 113 -1.70 5.55 1.75
N THR A 114 -2.79 6.30 2.00
CA THR A 114 -3.20 7.41 1.13
C THR A 114 -2.11 8.46 1.01
N LEU A 115 -1.56 8.93 2.14
CA LEU A 115 -0.49 9.92 2.14
C LEU A 115 0.77 9.40 1.44
N ARG A 116 1.18 8.15 1.71
CA ARG A 116 2.34 7.54 1.04
C ARG A 116 2.14 7.41 -0.47
N SER A 117 0.94 7.06 -0.90
CA SER A 117 0.60 6.99 -2.32
C SER A 117 0.63 8.36 -2.99
N LEU A 118 0.13 9.41 -2.33
CA LEU A 118 0.14 10.78 -2.85
C LEU A 118 1.54 11.38 -2.91
N TYR A 119 2.37 11.12 -1.89
CA TYR A 119 3.75 11.61 -1.82
C TYR A 119 4.78 10.65 -2.42
N ALA A 120 4.33 9.56 -3.05
CA ALA A 120 5.23 8.66 -3.74
C ALA A 120 6.05 9.39 -4.80
N ARG A 121 7.34 9.05 -4.89
CA ARG A 121 8.18 9.49 -6.01
C ARG A 121 7.70 8.74 -7.25
N ASN A 122 7.13 9.47 -8.18
CA ASN A 122 6.74 8.92 -9.46
C ASN A 122 8.01 8.73 -10.33
N PRO A 123 8.13 7.70 -11.11
CA PRO A 123 7.07 6.87 -11.70
C PRO A 123 6.75 5.56 -10.97
N TYR A 124 6.92 5.50 -9.66
CA TYR A 124 6.80 4.27 -8.87
C TYR A 124 5.60 3.37 -9.25
N PHE A 125 4.42 3.96 -9.51
CA PHE A 125 3.23 3.18 -9.85
C PHE A 125 3.06 2.94 -11.35
N ASP A 126 3.48 3.88 -12.19
CA ASP A 126 3.17 3.86 -13.62
C ASP A 126 4.27 3.22 -14.47
N ASP A 127 5.53 3.57 -14.20
CA ASP A 127 6.66 3.12 -15.02
C ASP A 127 7.29 1.82 -14.47
N GLU A 128 7.16 1.56 -13.15
CA GLU A 128 7.70 0.36 -12.51
C GLU A 128 6.68 -0.76 -12.33
N ASN A 129 5.47 -0.61 -12.90
CA ASN A 129 4.39 -1.59 -12.82
C ASN A 129 4.00 -1.98 -11.38
N GLN A 130 4.06 -1.04 -10.45
CA GLN A 130 3.75 -1.23 -9.03
C GLN A 130 2.24 -1.04 -8.71
N GLY A 131 1.40 -0.84 -9.72
CA GLY A 131 -0.06 -0.77 -9.57
C GLY A 131 -0.66 -1.91 -8.74
N PRO A 132 -0.22 -3.19 -8.93
CA PRO A 132 -0.67 -4.32 -8.14
C PRO A 132 -0.38 -4.22 -6.63
N LEU A 133 0.44 -3.27 -6.17
CA LEU A 133 0.68 -3.03 -4.76
C LEU A 133 -0.60 -2.70 -3.99
N PHE A 134 -1.55 -2.00 -4.62
CA PHE A 134 -2.80 -1.59 -3.96
C PHE A 134 -3.69 -2.76 -3.55
N ASN A 135 -3.60 -3.92 -4.19
CA ASN A 135 -4.31 -5.13 -3.77
C ASN A 135 -3.95 -5.55 -2.34
N ARG A 136 -2.75 -5.20 -1.86
CA ARG A 136 -2.26 -5.53 -0.51
C ARG A 136 -2.91 -4.69 0.59
N TYR A 137 -3.61 -3.61 0.23
CA TYR A 137 -4.44 -2.86 1.16
C TYR A 137 -5.43 -3.75 1.92
N PHE A 138 -6.00 -4.76 1.27
CA PHE A 138 -6.96 -5.68 1.89
C PHE A 138 -6.35 -6.52 3.03
N ASP A 139 -5.02 -6.60 3.14
CA ASP A 139 -4.38 -7.30 4.26
C ASP A 139 -4.52 -6.55 5.60
N ILE A 140 -4.95 -5.28 5.61
CA ILE A 140 -5.42 -4.59 6.82
C ILE A 140 -6.53 -5.42 7.51
N ILE A 141 -7.45 -6.00 6.74
CA ILE A 141 -8.55 -6.82 7.27
C ILE A 141 -8.02 -8.08 7.95
N ASN A 142 -6.93 -8.68 7.42
CA ASN A 142 -6.29 -9.83 8.04
C ASN A 142 -5.65 -9.46 9.38
N VAL A 143 -5.02 -8.29 9.50
CA VAL A 143 -4.52 -7.77 10.79
C VAL A 143 -5.67 -7.56 11.78
N LEU A 144 -6.79 -6.96 11.32
CA LEU A 144 -7.97 -6.71 12.15
C LEU A 144 -8.67 -7.98 12.65
N LYS A 145 -8.52 -9.08 11.92
CA LYS A 145 -9.02 -10.40 12.36
C LYS A 145 -8.02 -11.10 13.26
N ALA A 146 -6.78 -11.18 12.84
CA ALA A 146 -5.76 -11.99 13.49
C ALA A 146 -5.36 -11.44 14.87
N LEU A 147 -5.06 -10.14 14.97
CA LEU A 147 -4.56 -9.56 16.22
C LEU A 147 -5.57 -9.62 17.37
N PRO A 148 -6.86 -9.22 17.22
CA PRO A 148 -7.85 -9.40 18.28
C PRO A 148 -8.02 -10.87 18.69
N ASN A 149 -8.06 -11.81 17.75
CA ASN A 149 -8.16 -13.24 18.08
C ASN A 149 -6.93 -13.73 18.87
N LEU A 150 -5.74 -13.29 18.53
CA LEU A 150 -4.52 -13.60 19.28
C LEU A 150 -4.54 -13.00 20.70
N VAL A 151 -4.97 -11.74 20.85
CA VAL A 151 -5.03 -11.07 22.17
C VAL A 151 -6.17 -11.62 23.01
N VAL A 152 -7.36 -11.83 22.43
CA VAL A 152 -8.53 -12.30 23.17
C VAL A 152 -8.48 -13.81 23.45
N GLY A 153 -8.16 -14.61 22.47
CA GLY A 153 -8.15 -16.06 22.59
C GLY A 153 -6.75 -16.63 22.89
N GLY A 154 -5.80 -16.39 22.01
CA GLY A 154 -4.46 -16.98 22.11
C GLY A 154 -3.73 -16.63 23.41
N PHE A 155 -3.69 -15.34 23.76
CA PHE A 155 -3.03 -14.90 24.99
C PHE A 155 -3.73 -15.43 26.25
N THR A 156 -5.07 -15.52 26.23
CA THR A 156 -5.81 -16.10 27.36
C THR A 156 -5.44 -17.56 27.61
N ILE A 157 -5.34 -18.37 26.55
CA ILE A 157 -4.94 -19.77 26.67
C ILE A 157 -3.53 -19.87 27.24
N VAL A 158 -2.58 -19.08 26.75
CA VAL A 158 -1.20 -19.06 27.26
C VAL A 158 -1.19 -18.68 28.75
N LEU A 159 -1.97 -17.68 29.15
CA LEU A 159 -2.10 -17.30 30.57
C LEU A 159 -2.75 -18.39 31.43
N GLN A 160 -3.84 -18.99 30.94
CA GLN A 160 -4.49 -20.11 31.66
C GLN A 160 -3.53 -21.29 31.83
N MET A 161 -2.74 -21.62 30.79
CA MET A 161 -1.71 -22.64 30.87
C MET A 161 -0.68 -22.30 31.96
N LEU A 162 -0.15 -21.07 31.95
CA LEU A 162 0.87 -20.64 32.90
C LEU A 162 0.33 -20.65 34.34
N VAL A 163 -0.82 -20.05 34.56
CA VAL A 163 -1.47 -19.98 35.88
C VAL A 163 -1.87 -21.38 36.37
N GLY A 164 -2.42 -22.20 35.46
CA GLY A 164 -2.80 -23.59 35.77
C GLY A 164 -1.59 -24.43 36.13
N PHE A 165 -0.49 -24.33 35.39
CA PHE A 165 0.76 -25.06 35.68
C PHE A 165 1.35 -24.65 37.04
N VAL A 166 1.35 -23.33 37.35
CA VAL A 166 1.82 -22.85 38.65
C VAL A 166 0.99 -23.46 39.78
N LEU A 167 -0.34 -23.38 39.67
CA LEU A 167 -1.26 -23.90 40.71
C LEU A 167 -1.07 -25.40 40.93
N VAL A 168 -1.08 -26.19 39.87
CA VAL A 168 -0.96 -27.66 39.99
C VAL A 168 0.43 -28.07 40.46
N SER A 169 1.48 -27.34 40.09
CA SER A 169 2.85 -27.59 40.58
C SER A 169 2.99 -27.37 42.09
N MET A 170 2.10 -26.56 42.70
CA MET A 170 2.08 -26.38 44.18
C MET A 170 1.47 -27.57 44.93
N TYR A 171 0.74 -28.47 44.24
CA TYR A 171 0.15 -29.65 44.90
C TYR A 171 1.16 -30.74 45.15
N HIS A 172 2.07 -31.01 44.19
CA HIS A 172 3.10 -32.03 44.34
C HIS A 172 4.30 -31.79 43.39
N PRO A 173 5.57 -32.04 43.83
CA PRO A 173 6.78 -31.84 43.00
C PRO A 173 6.75 -32.62 41.67
N MET A 174 6.10 -33.75 41.61
CA MET A 174 5.98 -34.58 40.41
C MET A 174 5.19 -33.84 39.31
N PHE A 175 4.17 -33.07 39.68
CA PHE A 175 3.44 -32.21 38.73
C PHE A 175 4.28 -31.05 38.22
N PHE A 176 5.20 -30.53 39.01
CA PHE A 176 6.15 -29.53 38.51
C PHE A 176 7.02 -30.10 37.39
N GLY A 177 7.60 -31.28 37.60
CA GLY A 177 8.39 -31.99 36.56
C GLY A 177 7.56 -32.28 35.29
N PHE A 178 6.33 -32.77 35.47
CA PHE A 178 5.39 -33.02 34.40
C PHE A 178 5.06 -31.76 33.59
N ASN A 179 4.74 -30.65 34.24
CA ASN A 179 4.45 -29.37 33.58
C ASN A 179 5.67 -28.81 32.85
N LEU A 180 6.89 -28.97 33.41
CA LEU A 180 8.12 -28.54 32.75
C LEU A 180 8.36 -29.32 31.45
N VAL A 181 8.10 -30.65 31.44
CA VAL A 181 8.19 -31.47 30.23
C VAL A 181 7.19 -31.02 29.16
N LEU A 182 5.94 -30.66 29.55
CA LEU A 182 4.93 -30.17 28.63
C LEU A 182 5.32 -28.81 28.02
N LEU A 183 5.85 -27.90 28.82
CA LEU A 183 6.34 -26.60 28.33
C LEU A 183 7.49 -26.79 27.33
N LEU A 184 8.45 -27.67 27.68
CA LEU A 184 9.57 -27.96 26.79
C LEU A 184 9.11 -28.61 25.49
N ALA A 185 8.16 -29.55 25.52
CA ALA A 185 7.60 -30.20 24.35
C ALA A 185 6.87 -29.16 23.44
N THR A 186 6.05 -28.27 24.03
CA THR A 186 5.36 -27.21 23.31
C THR A 186 6.36 -26.25 22.66
N TRP A 187 7.41 -25.84 23.40
CA TRP A 187 8.48 -25.00 22.89
C TRP A 187 9.25 -25.68 21.74
N LEU A 188 9.53 -26.97 21.86
CA LEU A 188 10.22 -27.75 20.82
C LEU A 188 9.41 -27.80 19.51
N ILE A 189 8.09 -28.00 19.58
CA ILE A 189 7.20 -27.94 18.40
C ILE A 189 7.34 -26.57 17.71
N TRP A 190 7.33 -25.50 18.49
CA TRP A 190 7.52 -24.15 17.94
C TRP A 190 8.87 -23.99 17.23
N VAL A 191 9.96 -24.40 17.85
CA VAL A 191 11.31 -24.29 17.28
C VAL A 191 11.46 -25.11 16.00
N LEU A 192 10.88 -26.29 15.94
CA LEU A 192 10.99 -27.19 14.78
C LEU A 192 10.24 -26.68 13.54
N TRP A 193 9.06 -26.15 13.70
CA TRP A 193 8.19 -25.79 12.57
C TRP A 193 7.87 -24.30 12.44
N GLY A 194 7.94 -23.51 13.51
CA GLY A 194 7.45 -22.13 13.54
C GLY A 194 8.05 -21.24 12.45
N SER A 195 9.37 -21.22 12.31
CA SER A 195 10.03 -20.38 11.29
C SER A 195 9.74 -20.83 9.85
N ARG A 196 9.54 -22.14 9.62
CA ARG A 196 9.16 -22.67 8.31
C ARG A 196 7.72 -22.32 7.98
N ALA A 197 6.83 -22.38 8.97
CA ALA A 197 5.42 -22.03 8.82
C ALA A 197 5.24 -20.54 8.52
N ILE A 198 5.98 -19.64 9.19
CA ILE A 198 5.97 -18.20 8.89
C ILE A 198 6.40 -17.94 7.45
N ARG A 199 7.56 -18.48 7.03
CA ARG A 199 8.04 -18.26 5.65
C ARG A 199 7.08 -18.79 4.60
N SER A 200 6.48 -19.96 4.84
CA SER A 200 5.50 -20.51 3.90
C SER A 200 4.20 -19.72 3.86
N ALA A 201 3.76 -19.09 4.97
CA ALA A 201 2.60 -18.21 5.02
C ALA A 201 2.83 -16.92 4.22
N VAL A 202 4.00 -16.29 4.38
CA VAL A 202 4.40 -15.11 3.60
C VAL A 202 4.45 -15.45 2.11
N ALA A 203 5.11 -16.55 1.73
CA ALA A 203 5.18 -16.97 0.34
C ALA A 203 3.79 -17.28 -0.26
N LEU A 204 2.88 -17.86 0.53
CA LEU A 204 1.49 -18.09 0.12
C LEU A 204 0.75 -16.78 -0.14
N SER A 205 0.93 -15.79 0.73
CA SER A 205 0.32 -14.47 0.56
C SER A 205 0.80 -13.77 -0.72
N HIS A 206 2.11 -13.82 -1.01
CA HIS A 206 2.65 -13.28 -2.26
C HIS A 206 2.01 -13.92 -3.49
N GLN A 207 1.83 -15.26 -3.51
CA GLN A 207 1.15 -15.94 -4.62
C GLN A 207 -0.33 -15.57 -4.74
N LYS A 208 -1.01 -15.34 -3.61
CA LYS A 208 -2.39 -14.82 -3.58
C LYS A 208 -2.48 -13.47 -4.30
N HIS A 209 -1.58 -12.54 -3.98
CA HIS A 209 -1.55 -11.22 -4.59
C HIS A 209 -1.09 -11.23 -6.05
N GLU A 210 -0.16 -12.11 -6.43
CA GLU A 210 0.23 -12.30 -7.84
C GLU A 210 -0.96 -12.79 -8.68
N ALA A 211 -1.75 -13.73 -8.16
CA ALA A 211 -2.96 -14.19 -8.83
C ALA A 211 -4.03 -13.08 -8.90
N ALA A 212 -4.24 -12.32 -7.82
CA ALA A 212 -5.18 -11.20 -7.80
C ALA A 212 -4.81 -10.11 -8.82
N ALA A 213 -3.53 -9.76 -8.93
CA ALA A 213 -3.03 -8.80 -9.91
C ALA A 213 -3.28 -9.25 -11.36
N TRP A 214 -3.17 -10.56 -11.63
CA TRP A 214 -3.53 -11.09 -12.95
C TRP A 214 -5.02 -10.92 -13.25
N VAL A 215 -5.89 -11.26 -12.31
CA VAL A 215 -7.36 -11.10 -12.49
C VAL A 215 -7.72 -9.62 -12.70
N GLU A 216 -7.11 -8.72 -11.97
CA GLU A 216 -7.26 -7.27 -12.14
C GLU A 216 -6.82 -6.82 -13.54
N SER A 217 -5.67 -7.30 -14.03
CA SER A 217 -5.18 -6.99 -15.37
C SER A 217 -6.11 -7.51 -16.48
N LEU A 218 -6.74 -8.67 -16.28
CA LEU A 218 -7.75 -9.19 -17.19
C LEU A 218 -8.99 -8.28 -17.25
N GLY A 219 -9.41 -7.74 -16.10
CA GLY A 219 -10.51 -6.78 -16.03
C GLY A 219 -10.19 -5.49 -16.78
N GLY A 220 -9.01 -4.93 -16.54
CA GLY A 220 -8.53 -3.68 -17.17
C GLY A 220 -8.32 -3.80 -18.70
N ALA A 221 -7.90 -4.97 -19.17
CA ALA A 221 -7.61 -5.23 -20.58
C ALA A 221 -8.64 -6.18 -21.23
N ASN A 222 -9.87 -6.23 -20.74
CA ASN A 222 -10.89 -7.20 -21.20
C ASN A 222 -11.14 -7.15 -22.72
N SER A 223 -11.06 -5.97 -23.34
CA SER A 223 -11.24 -5.80 -24.78
C SER A 223 -10.16 -6.52 -25.61
N PHE A 224 -8.97 -6.73 -25.05
CA PHE A 224 -7.90 -7.49 -25.71
C PHE A 224 -8.21 -8.99 -25.77
N PHE A 225 -8.78 -9.56 -24.72
CA PHE A 225 -9.03 -11.00 -24.60
C PHE A 225 -10.34 -11.42 -25.27
N LYS A 226 -10.47 -11.24 -26.61
CA LYS A 226 -11.70 -11.54 -27.36
C LYS A 226 -11.52 -12.63 -28.43
N SER A 227 -10.31 -12.97 -28.82
CA SER A 227 -10.04 -14.08 -29.73
C SER A 227 -9.76 -15.38 -28.97
N SER A 228 -10.03 -16.54 -29.61
CA SER A 228 -9.79 -17.86 -28.98
C SER A 228 -8.37 -18.04 -28.47
N ARG A 229 -7.36 -17.61 -29.24
CA ARG A 229 -5.95 -17.69 -28.84
C ARG A 229 -5.61 -16.81 -27.64
N GLN A 230 -6.22 -15.63 -27.54
CA GLN A 230 -6.02 -14.71 -26.41
C GLN A 230 -6.69 -15.24 -25.14
N ILE A 231 -7.86 -15.85 -25.28
CA ILE A 231 -8.56 -16.52 -24.17
C ILE A 231 -7.74 -17.70 -23.66
N GLU A 232 -7.21 -18.54 -24.56
CA GLU A 232 -6.34 -19.66 -24.21
C GLU A 232 -5.10 -19.19 -23.43
N LEU A 233 -4.39 -18.16 -23.91
CA LEU A 233 -3.26 -17.56 -23.21
C LEU A 233 -3.63 -17.07 -21.80
N ALA A 234 -4.81 -16.43 -21.67
CA ALA A 234 -5.26 -15.92 -20.37
C ALA A 234 -5.56 -17.06 -19.39
N VAL A 235 -6.17 -18.16 -19.88
CA VAL A 235 -6.47 -19.35 -19.09
C VAL A 235 -5.17 -20.06 -18.67
N ASP A 236 -4.26 -20.33 -19.60
CA ASP A 236 -2.97 -20.98 -19.33
C ASP A 236 -2.19 -20.23 -18.24
N ARG A 237 -2.16 -18.89 -18.34
CA ARG A 237 -1.49 -18.07 -17.32
C ARG A 237 -2.20 -18.13 -15.97
N ALA A 238 -3.53 -18.12 -15.95
CA ALA A 238 -4.32 -18.27 -14.73
C ALA A 238 -4.10 -19.66 -14.08
N GLU A 239 -4.04 -20.73 -14.90
CA GLU A 239 -3.72 -22.09 -14.43
C GLU A 239 -2.32 -22.16 -13.83
N GLY A 240 -1.30 -21.55 -14.48
CA GLY A 240 0.06 -21.49 -13.98
C GLY A 240 0.14 -20.78 -12.63
N LEU A 241 -0.56 -19.66 -12.43
CA LEU A 241 -0.62 -18.93 -11.16
C LEU A 241 -1.37 -19.73 -10.10
N THR A 242 -2.47 -20.38 -10.48
CA THR A 242 -3.25 -21.25 -9.60
C THR A 242 -2.39 -22.44 -9.11
N ALA A 243 -1.64 -23.07 -10.00
CA ALA A 243 -0.73 -24.17 -9.65
C ALA A 243 0.35 -23.73 -8.64
N LYS A 244 0.93 -22.53 -8.81
CA LYS A 244 1.89 -21.96 -7.85
C LYS A 244 1.24 -21.72 -6.49
N TYR A 245 0.05 -21.11 -6.46
CA TYR A 245 -0.70 -20.88 -5.22
C TYR A 245 -1.02 -22.19 -4.50
N VAL A 246 -1.58 -23.17 -5.19
CA VAL A 246 -1.93 -24.49 -4.62
C VAL A 246 -0.69 -25.18 -4.05
N ARG A 247 0.44 -25.14 -4.75
CA ARG A 247 1.70 -25.70 -4.26
C ARG A 247 2.18 -25.03 -2.97
N GLN A 248 2.13 -23.69 -2.90
CA GLN A 248 2.51 -22.96 -1.68
C GLN A 248 1.53 -23.21 -0.54
N HIS A 249 0.23 -23.32 -0.85
CA HIS A 249 -0.79 -23.70 0.13
C HIS A 249 -0.53 -25.08 0.72
N GLN A 250 -0.20 -26.07 -0.11
CA GLN A 250 0.15 -27.42 0.34
C GLN A 250 1.39 -27.42 1.25
N LEU A 251 2.42 -26.63 0.90
CA LEU A 251 3.63 -26.50 1.72
C LEU A 251 3.32 -25.85 3.07
N HIS A 252 2.55 -24.78 3.09
CA HIS A 252 2.13 -24.11 4.32
C HIS A 252 1.27 -25.04 5.18
N PHE A 253 0.26 -25.67 4.58
CA PHE A 253 -0.60 -26.65 5.25
C PHE A 253 0.19 -27.78 5.88
N ARG A 254 1.18 -28.33 5.19
CA ARG A 254 2.02 -29.42 5.72
C ARG A 254 2.73 -29.02 7.03
N HIS A 255 3.28 -27.81 7.11
CA HIS A 255 3.95 -27.33 8.31
C HIS A 255 2.96 -27.08 9.45
N HIS A 256 1.87 -26.39 9.17
CA HIS A 256 0.84 -26.09 10.14
C HIS A 256 0.12 -27.36 10.63
N PHE A 257 -0.20 -28.28 9.74
CA PHE A 257 -0.83 -29.56 10.06
C PHE A 257 0.07 -30.44 10.95
N ALA A 258 1.37 -30.50 10.66
CA ALA A 258 2.32 -31.22 11.52
C ALA A 258 2.34 -30.64 12.95
N GLN A 259 2.32 -29.33 13.11
CA GLN A 259 2.21 -28.70 14.44
C GLN A 259 0.90 -29.07 15.14
N THR A 260 -0.23 -29.00 14.40
CA THR A 260 -1.56 -29.32 14.96
C THR A 260 -1.60 -30.77 15.44
N ILE A 261 -1.12 -31.71 14.65
CA ILE A 261 -1.03 -33.14 15.05
C ILE A 261 -0.13 -33.29 16.28
N ALA A 262 1.01 -32.62 16.33
CA ALA A 262 1.91 -32.66 17.47
C ALA A 262 1.26 -32.14 18.76
N PHE A 263 0.49 -31.04 18.69
CA PHE A 263 -0.27 -30.52 19.84
C PHE A 263 -1.38 -31.48 20.29
N LEU A 264 -2.11 -32.08 19.36
CA LEU A 264 -3.14 -33.05 19.68
C LEU A 264 -2.54 -34.33 20.31
N PHE A 265 -1.37 -34.73 19.84
CA PHE A 265 -0.65 -35.86 20.45
C PHE A 265 -0.19 -35.55 21.88
N ILE A 266 0.40 -34.35 22.10
CA ILE A 266 0.76 -33.93 23.46
C ILE A 266 -0.48 -33.82 24.34
N TYR A 267 -1.60 -33.29 23.85
CA TYR A 267 -2.87 -33.27 24.57
C TYR A 267 -3.28 -34.66 25.05
N ALA A 268 -3.34 -35.62 24.14
CA ALA A 268 -3.76 -36.98 24.48
C ALA A 268 -2.79 -37.68 25.49
N LEU A 269 -1.48 -37.51 25.25
CA LEU A 269 -0.44 -38.07 26.12
C LEU A 269 -0.50 -37.42 27.51
N ALA A 270 -0.63 -36.10 27.58
CA ALA A 270 -0.68 -35.36 28.83
C ALA A 270 -1.92 -35.71 29.65
N SER A 271 -3.08 -35.85 29.01
CA SER A 271 -4.32 -36.24 29.70
C SER A 271 -4.20 -37.67 30.30
N ALA A 272 -3.69 -38.60 29.53
CA ALA A 272 -3.47 -39.98 30.02
C ALA A 272 -2.43 -40.02 31.15
N ALA A 273 -1.32 -39.28 31.00
CA ALA A 273 -0.26 -39.22 32.02
C ALA A 273 -0.74 -38.56 33.32
N LEU A 274 -1.55 -37.50 33.24
CA LEU A 274 -2.14 -36.85 34.40
C LEU A 274 -3.01 -37.80 35.22
N LEU A 275 -3.88 -38.56 34.56
CA LEU A 275 -4.73 -39.54 35.21
C LEU A 275 -3.91 -40.65 35.86
N GLY A 276 -2.88 -41.15 35.16
CA GLY A 276 -2.00 -42.20 35.68
C GLY A 276 -1.16 -41.75 36.87
N ILE A 277 -0.46 -40.60 36.73
CA ILE A 277 0.39 -40.03 37.79
C ILE A 277 -0.46 -39.59 38.99
N GLY A 278 -1.54 -38.84 38.73
CA GLY A 278 -2.41 -38.35 39.78
C GLY A 278 -3.11 -39.48 40.55
N GLY A 279 -3.63 -40.50 39.84
CA GLY A 279 -4.22 -41.69 40.45
C GLY A 279 -3.22 -42.46 41.28
N TRP A 280 -1.97 -42.65 40.81
CA TRP A 280 -0.91 -43.29 41.57
C TRP A 280 -0.55 -42.51 42.84
N LEU A 281 -0.44 -41.16 42.81
CA LEU A 281 -0.16 -40.34 43.98
C LEU A 281 -1.31 -40.40 45.03
N VAL A 282 -2.57 -40.54 44.61
CA VAL A 282 -3.69 -40.74 45.53
C VAL A 282 -3.61 -42.12 46.21
N ILE A 283 -3.25 -43.18 45.46
CA ILE A 283 -3.07 -44.54 46.03
C ILE A 283 -1.94 -44.55 47.07
N GLN A 284 -0.87 -43.78 46.84
CA GLN A 284 0.25 -43.63 47.78
C GLN A 284 -0.10 -42.73 49.00
N GLY A 285 -1.24 -42.07 48.99
CA GLY A 285 -1.65 -41.16 50.05
C GLY A 285 -0.95 -39.81 50.05
N GLU A 286 -0.18 -39.47 48.99
CA GLU A 286 0.56 -38.22 48.84
C GLU A 286 -0.31 -37.08 48.25
N LEU A 287 -1.49 -37.40 47.71
CA LEU A 287 -2.45 -36.48 47.16
C LEU A 287 -3.87 -36.74 47.69
N SER A 288 -4.61 -35.70 48.09
CA SER A 288 -6.02 -35.87 48.42
C SER A 288 -6.90 -36.04 47.19
N LEU A 289 -8.06 -36.70 47.33
CA LEU A 289 -9.03 -36.82 46.24
C LEU A 289 -9.48 -35.45 45.70
N GLY A 290 -9.70 -34.48 46.60
CA GLY A 290 -10.06 -33.11 46.21
C GLY A 290 -8.97 -32.39 45.42
N GLN A 291 -7.68 -32.60 45.77
CA GLN A 291 -6.57 -32.06 45.02
C GLN A 291 -6.44 -32.72 43.63
N LEU A 292 -6.66 -34.03 43.52
CA LEU A 292 -6.67 -34.73 42.23
C LEU A 292 -7.75 -34.17 41.30
N VAL A 293 -8.99 -34.01 41.81
CA VAL A 293 -10.12 -33.49 41.02
C VAL A 293 -9.84 -32.06 40.60
N ALA A 294 -9.29 -31.21 41.50
CA ALA A 294 -8.94 -29.87 41.17
C ALA A 294 -7.80 -29.81 40.10
N ALA A 295 -6.77 -30.63 40.26
CA ALA A 295 -5.69 -30.73 39.26
C ALA A 295 -6.23 -31.17 37.90
N GLU A 296 -7.14 -32.18 37.87
CA GLU A 296 -7.79 -32.64 36.64
C GLU A 296 -8.59 -31.52 35.96
N LEU A 297 -9.40 -30.76 36.71
CA LEU A 297 -10.18 -29.66 36.17
C LEU A 297 -9.29 -28.53 35.57
N VAL A 298 -8.20 -28.18 36.28
CA VAL A 298 -7.27 -27.14 35.81
C VAL A 298 -6.52 -27.61 34.58
N LEU A 299 -5.92 -28.83 34.66
CA LEU A 299 -5.09 -29.31 33.55
C LEU A 299 -5.93 -29.75 32.34
N SER A 300 -7.15 -30.24 32.53
CA SER A 300 -8.09 -30.46 31.41
C SER A 300 -8.39 -29.14 30.65
N ALA A 301 -8.63 -28.04 31.36
CA ALA A 301 -8.80 -26.73 30.72
C ALA A 301 -7.51 -26.29 29.96
N VAL A 302 -6.34 -26.50 30.56
CA VAL A 302 -5.04 -26.24 29.92
C VAL A 302 -4.85 -27.09 28.67
N PHE A 303 -5.18 -28.39 28.74
CA PHE A 303 -5.01 -29.31 27.62
C PHE A 303 -5.98 -29.02 26.47
N VAL A 304 -7.22 -28.62 26.76
CA VAL A 304 -8.14 -28.09 25.74
C VAL A 304 -7.51 -26.85 25.06
N GLY A 305 -6.96 -25.93 25.83
CA GLY A 305 -6.23 -24.78 25.29
C GLY A 305 -5.05 -25.21 24.40
N LEU A 306 -4.27 -26.21 24.82
CA LEU A 306 -3.16 -26.75 24.05
C LEU A 306 -3.62 -27.34 22.70
N SER A 307 -4.76 -28.05 22.68
CA SER A 307 -5.34 -28.58 21.45
C SER A 307 -5.77 -27.49 20.47
N GLN A 308 -6.12 -26.30 20.98
CA GLN A 308 -6.53 -25.14 20.16
C GLN A 308 -5.35 -24.27 19.71
N LEU A 309 -4.13 -24.50 20.19
CA LEU A 309 -2.96 -23.70 19.79
C LEU A 309 -2.75 -23.69 18.27
N GLY A 310 -3.08 -24.77 17.57
CA GLY A 310 -3.03 -24.81 16.11
C GLY A 310 -3.83 -23.68 15.45
N ILE A 311 -5.04 -23.40 15.94
CA ILE A 311 -5.91 -22.33 15.41
C ILE A 311 -5.28 -20.94 15.64
N TYR A 312 -4.75 -20.71 16.84
CA TYR A 312 -4.12 -19.41 17.15
C TYR A 312 -2.78 -19.23 16.42
N LEU A 313 -2.06 -20.31 16.15
CA LEU A 313 -0.89 -20.25 15.28
C LEU A 313 -1.26 -19.91 13.84
N SER A 314 -2.40 -20.37 13.31
CA SER A 314 -2.90 -19.92 12.00
C SER A 314 -3.11 -18.41 11.98
N TYR A 315 -3.83 -17.85 12.97
CA TYR A 315 -3.98 -16.40 13.07
C TYR A 315 -2.63 -15.66 13.18
N PHE A 316 -1.67 -16.25 13.88
CA PHE A 316 -0.34 -15.66 13.98
C PHE A 316 0.41 -15.68 12.63
N TYR A 317 0.32 -16.76 11.85
CA TYR A 317 0.91 -16.84 10.52
C TYR A 317 0.25 -15.91 9.53
N ASP A 318 -1.09 -15.79 9.58
CA ASP A 318 -1.85 -14.84 8.78
C ASP A 318 -1.47 -13.39 9.13
N LEU A 319 -1.27 -13.10 10.42
CA LEU A 319 -0.79 -11.79 10.86
C LEU A 319 0.62 -11.50 10.32
N CYS A 320 1.55 -12.45 10.39
CA CYS A 320 2.90 -12.28 9.87
C CYS A 320 2.88 -12.02 8.36
N ALA A 321 2.07 -12.76 7.61
CA ALA A 321 1.91 -12.59 6.17
C ALA A 321 1.31 -11.21 5.82
N ALA A 322 0.23 -10.81 6.51
CA ALA A 322 -0.40 -9.52 6.30
C ALA A 322 0.54 -8.34 6.61
N ILE A 323 1.36 -8.46 7.64
CA ILE A 323 2.34 -7.43 8.01
C ILE A 323 3.44 -7.32 6.98
N ASP A 324 3.92 -8.44 6.43
CA ASP A 324 4.91 -8.44 5.35
C ASP A 324 4.36 -7.70 4.12
N GLU A 325 3.13 -8.01 3.69
CA GLU A 325 2.47 -7.34 2.57
C GLU A 325 2.26 -5.84 2.81
N LEU A 326 1.78 -5.46 3.99
CA LEU A 326 1.61 -4.05 4.34
C LEU A 326 2.95 -3.29 4.44
N SER A 327 4.05 -4.00 4.75
CA SER A 327 5.38 -3.39 4.81
C SER A 327 5.83 -2.84 3.46
N LEU A 328 5.31 -3.36 2.35
CA LEU A 328 5.65 -2.93 1.00
C LEU A 328 5.21 -1.48 0.72
N PHE A 329 4.10 -1.01 1.32
CA PHE A 329 3.71 0.40 1.24
C PHE A 329 4.73 1.35 1.89
N TYR A 330 5.52 0.85 2.84
CA TYR A 330 6.54 1.63 3.51
C TYR A 330 7.88 1.63 2.76
N ASN A 331 8.04 0.77 1.75
CA ASN A 331 9.17 0.80 0.84
C ASN A 331 8.99 1.82 -0.31
N ILE A 332 7.81 2.43 -0.42
CA ILE A 332 7.55 3.49 -1.41
C ILE A 332 8.50 4.65 -1.12
N GLU A 333 9.34 4.98 -2.09
CA GLU A 333 10.16 6.18 -2.05
C GLU A 333 9.26 7.42 -2.04
N LEU A 334 9.38 8.23 -1.00
CA LEU A 334 8.59 9.45 -0.87
C LEU A 334 9.37 10.63 -1.45
N ARG A 335 8.62 11.56 -2.07
CA ARG A 335 9.17 12.87 -2.39
C ARG A 335 9.39 13.66 -1.11
N ASP A 336 10.45 14.44 -1.09
CA ASP A 336 10.59 15.47 -0.07
C ASP A 336 9.55 16.57 -0.34
N PRO A 337 8.55 16.76 0.52
CA PRO A 337 7.59 17.84 0.38
C PRO A 337 8.18 19.20 0.72
N GLY A 338 9.38 19.23 1.32
CA GLY A 338 10.08 20.42 1.75
C GLY A 338 10.53 21.31 0.60
N GLY A 339 10.94 22.51 0.95
CA GLY A 339 11.39 23.55 0.04
C GLY A 339 10.75 24.91 0.40
N ASP A 340 11.30 25.95 -0.15
CA ASP A 340 10.83 27.30 0.09
C ASP A 340 9.45 27.54 -0.53
N GLN A 341 8.55 28.13 0.26
CA GLN A 341 7.31 28.68 -0.24
C GLN A 341 7.63 30.00 -0.95
N TRP A 342 7.97 29.90 -2.20
CA TRP A 342 8.23 31.06 -3.03
C TRP A 342 6.98 31.43 -3.85
N GLN A 343 6.65 32.71 -3.87
CA GLN A 343 5.59 33.20 -4.76
C GLN A 343 6.18 33.28 -6.17
N ILE A 344 5.86 32.28 -6.97
CA ILE A 344 6.25 32.24 -8.37
C ILE A 344 5.42 33.31 -9.11
N PRO A 345 6.07 34.15 -9.92
CA PRO A 345 5.34 35.13 -10.73
C PRO A 345 4.35 34.44 -11.67
N ASP A 346 3.19 35.07 -11.89
CA ASP A 346 2.20 34.55 -12.86
C ASP A 346 2.79 34.42 -14.26
N ARG A 347 3.79 35.25 -14.57
CA ARG A 347 4.56 35.22 -15.80
C ARG A 347 5.99 34.80 -15.49
N ALA A 348 6.34 33.57 -15.77
CA ALA A 348 7.64 33.02 -15.48
C ALA A 348 8.26 32.34 -16.71
N GLY A 349 9.51 32.67 -17.00
CA GLY A 349 10.33 31.92 -17.97
C GLY A 349 10.77 30.59 -17.40
N LEU A 350 11.06 29.65 -18.27
CA LEU A 350 11.58 28.33 -17.93
C LEU A 350 12.91 28.10 -18.62
N ALA A 351 13.99 27.85 -17.87
CA ALA A 351 15.30 27.57 -18.46
C ALA A 351 15.85 26.23 -18.00
N PHE A 352 16.32 25.45 -18.95
CA PHE A 352 17.10 24.21 -18.73
C PHE A 352 18.56 24.57 -18.91
N VAL A 353 19.35 24.55 -17.84
CA VAL A 353 20.75 24.99 -17.85
C VAL A 353 21.67 23.80 -17.76
N GLU A 354 22.34 23.46 -18.86
CA GLU A 354 23.30 22.35 -18.96
C GLU A 354 22.80 21.04 -18.30
N LEU A 355 21.51 20.78 -18.43
CA LEU A 355 20.85 19.65 -17.79
C LEU A 355 21.30 18.36 -18.43
N ARG A 356 21.93 17.47 -17.69
CA ARG A 356 22.40 16.16 -18.18
C ARG A 356 21.71 15.02 -17.43
N GLY A 357 21.43 13.95 -18.16
CA GLY A 357 20.83 12.74 -17.61
C GLY A 357 20.73 11.65 -18.66
N THR A 358 19.77 10.75 -18.49
CA THR A 358 19.55 9.64 -19.41
C THR A 358 18.13 9.67 -19.97
N ALA A 359 18.01 9.53 -21.29
CA ALA A 359 16.75 9.36 -21.99
C ALA A 359 16.73 7.96 -22.62
N ARG A 360 15.84 7.07 -22.12
CA ARG A 360 15.80 5.64 -22.53
C ARG A 360 17.14 4.90 -22.42
N GLY A 361 17.93 5.20 -21.37
CA GLY A 361 19.23 4.55 -21.14
C GLY A 361 20.41 5.16 -21.87
N GLU A 362 20.20 6.15 -22.73
CA GLU A 362 21.25 6.87 -23.44
C GLU A 362 21.43 8.28 -22.88
N ALA A 363 22.64 8.82 -22.93
CA ALA A 363 22.94 10.16 -22.44
C ALA A 363 22.15 11.22 -23.20
N ALA A 364 21.65 12.20 -22.47
CA ALA A 364 20.93 13.35 -23.03
C ALA A 364 21.34 14.63 -22.30
N ARG A 365 21.42 15.73 -23.04
CA ARG A 365 21.70 17.07 -22.56
C ARG A 365 20.59 17.98 -23.03
N LEU A 366 20.04 18.81 -22.12
CA LEU A 366 19.07 19.86 -22.46
C LEU A 366 19.62 21.21 -21.99
N ASN A 367 19.69 22.16 -22.93
CA ASN A 367 20.17 23.52 -22.68
C ASN A 367 19.40 24.51 -23.55
N PHE A 368 18.27 25.01 -23.06
CA PHE A 368 17.41 25.96 -23.75
C PHE A 368 16.60 26.77 -22.75
N GLU A 369 16.10 27.91 -23.21
CA GLU A 369 15.30 28.84 -22.42
C GLU A 369 14.01 29.18 -23.15
N LEU A 370 12.93 29.32 -22.39
CA LEU A 370 11.62 29.78 -22.83
C LEU A 370 11.35 31.14 -22.17
N GLU A 371 11.17 32.15 -23.00
CA GLU A 371 10.82 33.50 -22.54
C GLU A 371 9.49 33.52 -21.79
N PRO A 372 9.32 34.39 -20.77
CA PRO A 372 8.09 34.52 -20.04
C PRO A 372 6.89 34.82 -20.95
N GLY A 373 5.88 33.93 -20.94
CA GLY A 373 4.68 34.03 -21.77
C GLY A 373 4.83 33.58 -23.22
N ALA A 374 5.99 33.01 -23.61
CA ALA A 374 6.18 32.45 -24.93
C ALA A 374 5.38 31.17 -25.15
N ARG A 375 4.89 30.99 -26.36
CA ARG A 375 4.22 29.77 -26.81
C ARG A 375 5.15 29.04 -27.81
N VAL A 376 5.74 27.97 -27.36
CA VAL A 376 6.76 27.25 -28.12
C VAL A 376 6.25 25.87 -28.49
N GLN A 377 6.30 25.56 -29.79
CA GLN A 377 6.13 24.20 -30.26
C GLN A 377 7.50 23.51 -30.27
N ALA A 378 7.61 22.38 -29.59
CA ALA A 378 8.82 21.59 -29.54
C ALA A 378 8.66 20.31 -30.37
N HIS A 379 9.63 20.06 -31.23
CA HIS A 379 9.77 18.79 -31.92
C HIS A 379 10.95 18.03 -31.29
N ALA A 380 10.65 16.93 -30.62
CA ALA A 380 11.65 16.04 -30.03
C ALA A 380 11.87 14.84 -30.95
N VAL A 381 13.11 14.62 -31.40
CA VAL A 381 13.48 13.49 -32.26
C VAL A 381 13.16 12.14 -31.57
N ASP A 382 13.27 12.09 -30.25
CA ASP A 382 12.98 10.92 -29.44
C ASP A 382 11.98 11.26 -28.30
N ALA A 383 10.90 10.49 -28.19
CA ALA A 383 9.95 10.59 -27.09
C ALA A 383 10.59 10.41 -25.69
N GLY A 384 11.79 9.83 -25.61
CA GLY A 384 12.59 9.75 -24.39
C GLY A 384 13.04 11.12 -23.90
N LEU A 385 13.37 12.06 -24.79
CA LEU A 385 13.76 13.43 -24.44
C LEU A 385 12.59 14.20 -23.82
N GLN A 386 11.42 14.10 -24.43
CA GLN A 386 10.19 14.67 -23.86
C GLN A 386 9.92 14.11 -22.47
N ARG A 387 10.03 12.78 -22.30
CA ARG A 387 9.81 12.13 -21.00
C ARG A 387 10.87 12.56 -19.99
N PHE A 388 12.13 12.68 -20.38
CA PHE A 388 13.20 13.17 -19.52
C PHE A 388 12.92 14.60 -19.04
N ALA A 389 12.62 15.53 -19.95
CA ALA A 389 12.26 16.90 -19.58
C ALA A 389 11.07 16.96 -18.61
N THR A 390 10.00 16.22 -18.90
CA THR A 390 8.79 16.20 -18.06
C THR A 390 9.02 15.54 -16.68
N LYS A 391 9.85 14.52 -16.57
CA LYS A 391 10.23 13.90 -15.30
C LYS A 391 11.01 14.86 -14.40
N ILE A 392 11.95 15.60 -14.96
CA ILE A 392 12.69 16.63 -14.22
C ILE A 392 11.75 17.74 -13.73
N LEU A 393 10.88 18.28 -14.59
CA LEU A 393 9.91 19.33 -14.23
C LEU A 393 8.96 18.88 -13.10
N LYS A 394 8.59 17.61 -13.09
CA LYS A 394 7.78 17.01 -12.03
C LYS A 394 8.61 16.63 -10.80
N ARG A 395 9.94 16.81 -10.83
CA ARG A 395 10.88 16.33 -9.80
C ARG A 395 10.75 14.82 -9.51
N TYR A 396 10.43 14.03 -10.54
CA TYR A 396 10.40 12.58 -10.43
C TYR A 396 11.80 11.96 -10.55
N GLU A 397 12.70 12.69 -11.24
CA GLU A 397 14.08 12.31 -11.45
C GLU A 397 14.98 13.52 -11.14
N GLN A 398 16.17 13.26 -10.60
CA GLN A 398 17.18 14.29 -10.41
C GLN A 398 18.15 14.24 -11.59
N PRO A 399 18.58 15.40 -12.16
CA PRO A 399 19.56 15.42 -13.21
C PRO A 399 20.92 14.95 -12.68
N ALA A 400 21.74 14.35 -13.55
CA ALA A 400 23.11 13.99 -13.23
C ALA A 400 23.98 15.24 -13.02
N SER A 401 23.71 16.32 -13.77
CA SER A 401 24.29 17.66 -13.59
C SER A 401 23.39 18.70 -14.26
N GLY A 402 23.64 19.98 -13.96
CA GLY A 402 22.79 21.09 -14.42
C GLY A 402 21.55 21.25 -13.55
N TYR A 403 20.69 22.18 -13.92
CA TYR A 403 19.49 22.53 -13.15
C TYR A 403 18.41 23.14 -14.06
N VAL A 404 17.20 23.28 -13.52
CA VAL A 404 16.09 23.96 -14.20
C VAL A 404 15.65 25.14 -13.35
N THR A 405 15.47 26.30 -13.98
CA THR A 405 14.94 27.47 -13.29
C THR A 405 13.55 27.83 -13.79
N LEU A 406 12.72 28.30 -12.86
CA LEU A 406 11.40 28.87 -13.12
C LEU A 406 11.38 30.31 -12.60
N GLY A 407 11.23 31.27 -13.51
CA GLY A 407 11.31 32.69 -13.14
C GLY A 407 12.63 33.07 -12.45
N GLY A 408 13.74 32.39 -12.78
CA GLY A 408 15.06 32.61 -12.21
C GLY A 408 15.37 31.81 -10.93
N ALA A 409 14.39 31.13 -10.31
CA ALA A 409 14.61 30.27 -9.14
C ALA A 409 14.78 28.81 -9.55
N ASP A 410 15.75 28.11 -8.93
CA ASP A 410 15.94 26.66 -9.14
C ASP A 410 14.73 25.88 -8.62
N ILE A 411 14.10 25.08 -9.49
CA ILE A 411 12.95 24.26 -9.13
C ILE A 411 13.26 23.22 -8.04
N ALA A 412 14.51 22.84 -7.86
CA ALA A 412 14.92 21.88 -6.83
C ALA A 412 14.71 22.43 -5.41
N GLY A 413 14.85 23.76 -5.22
CA GLY A 413 14.65 24.45 -3.94
C GLY A 413 13.19 24.78 -3.63
N LEU A 414 12.27 24.71 -4.59
CA LEU A 414 10.87 25.09 -4.41
C LEU A 414 10.06 24.01 -3.68
N SER A 415 9.07 24.41 -2.88
CA SER A 415 8.12 23.46 -2.32
C SER A 415 7.30 22.78 -3.42
N MET A 416 6.92 21.50 -3.21
CA MET A 416 6.11 20.77 -4.19
C MET A 416 4.74 21.42 -4.43
N ALA A 417 4.18 22.08 -3.41
CA ALA A 417 2.91 22.79 -3.54
C ALA A 417 3.05 24.02 -4.45
N SER A 418 4.14 24.79 -4.30
CA SER A 418 4.43 25.94 -5.16
C SER A 418 4.70 25.50 -6.60
N LEU A 419 5.54 24.48 -6.77
CA LEU A 419 5.89 23.94 -8.08
C LEU A 419 4.65 23.39 -8.83
N GLY A 420 3.80 22.61 -8.15
CA GLY A 420 2.60 22.02 -8.76
C GLY A 420 1.52 23.05 -9.15
N ARG A 421 1.49 24.21 -8.51
CA ARG A 421 0.63 25.33 -8.94
C ARG A 421 1.21 26.04 -10.16
N ALA A 422 2.52 26.22 -10.18
CA ALA A 422 3.18 27.01 -11.22
C ALA A 422 3.41 26.23 -12.51
N ILE A 423 3.77 24.94 -12.43
CA ILE A 423 4.01 24.10 -13.60
C ILE A 423 2.94 23.01 -13.68
N GLN A 424 2.16 23.02 -14.75
CA GLN A 424 1.27 21.91 -15.10
C GLN A 424 1.80 21.16 -16.30
N VAL A 425 1.96 19.84 -16.16
CA VAL A 425 2.39 18.94 -17.22
C VAL A 425 1.25 17.99 -17.55
N LEU A 426 0.68 18.15 -18.73
CA LEU A 426 -0.42 17.33 -19.24
C LEU A 426 0.13 16.27 -20.17
N ASP A 427 0.55 15.13 -19.64
CA ASP A 427 1.29 14.08 -20.37
C ASP A 427 0.64 12.69 -20.37
N ARG A 428 -0.56 12.53 -19.78
CA ARG A 428 -1.26 11.24 -19.68
C ARG A 428 -2.75 11.35 -19.91
N PRO A 429 -3.39 10.37 -20.56
CA PRO A 429 -4.84 10.39 -20.80
C PRO A 429 -5.67 9.95 -19.59
N GLY A 430 -5.06 9.34 -18.55
CA GLY A 430 -5.80 8.89 -17.36
C GLY A 430 -6.44 10.04 -16.58
N VAL A 431 -7.62 9.81 -16.03
CA VAL A 431 -8.34 10.74 -15.14
C VAL A 431 -8.70 10.04 -13.83
N VAL A 432 -9.03 10.82 -12.82
CA VAL A 432 -9.56 10.29 -11.56
C VAL A 432 -11.05 10.03 -11.73
N GLU A 433 -11.57 9.00 -11.05
CA GLU A 433 -13.00 8.67 -11.06
C GLU A 433 -13.81 9.72 -10.29
N LEU A 434 -14.10 10.82 -10.97
CA LEU A 434 -14.85 11.98 -10.49
C LEU A 434 -15.90 12.36 -11.52
N SER A 435 -16.91 13.13 -11.12
CA SER A 435 -17.75 13.83 -12.09
C SER A 435 -16.96 14.92 -12.82
N ILE A 436 -17.37 15.28 -14.04
CA ILE A 436 -16.74 16.38 -14.80
C ILE A 436 -16.74 17.68 -13.96
N ARG A 437 -17.82 17.94 -13.24
CA ARG A 437 -17.93 19.09 -12.33
C ARG A 437 -16.91 19.05 -11.21
N GLU A 438 -16.75 17.91 -10.56
CA GLU A 438 -15.75 17.74 -9.50
C GLU A 438 -14.34 17.88 -10.04
N PHE A 439 -14.04 17.28 -11.21
CA PHE A 439 -12.75 17.43 -11.86
C PHE A 439 -12.37 18.89 -12.07
N LEU A 440 -13.29 19.71 -12.62
CA LEU A 440 -13.06 21.13 -12.84
C LEU A 440 -12.89 21.90 -11.51
N ARG A 441 -13.71 21.57 -10.50
CA ARG A 441 -13.60 22.20 -9.17
C ARG A 441 -12.26 21.90 -8.49
N TYR A 442 -11.72 20.70 -8.65
CA TYR A 442 -10.40 20.34 -8.11
C TYR A 442 -9.23 20.81 -8.98
N SER A 443 -9.48 21.24 -10.21
CA SER A 443 -8.42 21.77 -11.09
C SER A 443 -8.02 23.20 -10.71
N ALA A 444 -8.93 23.98 -10.12
CA ALA A 444 -8.67 25.35 -9.67
C ALA A 444 -9.49 25.67 -8.42
N ASP A 445 -8.89 26.43 -7.49
CA ASP A 445 -9.55 26.86 -6.26
C ASP A 445 -10.76 27.77 -6.59
N ASP A 446 -11.97 27.34 -6.20
CA ASP A 446 -13.22 28.10 -6.25
C ASP A 446 -13.56 28.81 -7.59
N ALA A 447 -13.22 28.19 -8.72
CA ALA A 447 -13.59 28.72 -10.01
C ALA A 447 -15.13 28.83 -10.18
N PRO A 448 -15.69 30.01 -10.46
CA PRO A 448 -17.13 30.18 -10.61
C PRO A 448 -17.69 29.39 -11.81
N ALA A 449 -18.97 29.04 -11.74
CA ALA A 449 -19.59 28.13 -12.71
C ALA A 449 -19.57 28.66 -14.16
N ASP A 450 -19.67 29.98 -14.32
CA ASP A 450 -19.57 30.67 -15.62
C ASP A 450 -18.17 30.45 -16.25
N LYS A 451 -17.11 30.54 -15.45
CA LYS A 451 -15.74 30.26 -15.91
C LYS A 451 -15.53 28.80 -16.27
N GLN A 452 -16.12 27.87 -15.51
CA GLN A 452 -16.08 26.44 -15.85
C GLN A 452 -16.73 26.18 -17.22
N LEU A 453 -17.88 26.80 -17.50
CA LEU A 453 -18.56 26.65 -18.78
C LEU A 453 -17.78 27.34 -19.92
N GLU A 454 -17.17 28.48 -19.65
CA GLU A 454 -16.33 29.20 -20.62
C GLU A 454 -15.16 28.33 -21.09
N VAL A 455 -14.36 27.78 -20.16
CA VAL A 455 -13.20 26.97 -20.54
C VAL A 455 -13.60 25.66 -21.22
N LEU A 456 -14.73 25.04 -20.85
CA LEU A 456 -15.26 23.89 -21.56
C LEU A 456 -15.66 24.22 -23.01
N SER A 457 -16.20 25.43 -23.26
CA SER A 457 -16.50 25.91 -24.60
C SER A 457 -15.23 26.13 -25.42
N ILE A 458 -14.21 26.77 -24.81
CA ILE A 458 -12.90 26.98 -25.44
C ILE A 458 -12.23 25.65 -25.77
N ALA A 459 -12.23 24.71 -24.85
CA ALA A 459 -11.70 23.36 -25.05
C ALA A 459 -12.55 22.48 -26.00
N GLY A 460 -13.68 22.97 -26.48
CA GLY A 460 -14.52 22.28 -27.45
C GLY A 460 -15.38 21.17 -26.88
N LEU A 461 -15.60 21.08 -25.57
CA LEU A 461 -16.33 20.01 -24.89
C LEU A 461 -17.82 20.29 -24.70
N SER A 462 -18.28 21.53 -24.86
CA SER A 462 -19.69 21.87 -24.62
C SER A 462 -20.68 21.01 -25.40
N PRO A 463 -20.46 20.66 -26.70
CA PRO A 463 -21.37 19.80 -27.44
C PRO A 463 -21.41 18.36 -26.89
N THR A 464 -20.26 17.80 -26.54
CA THR A 464 -20.15 16.46 -25.94
C THR A 464 -20.87 16.40 -24.61
N ILE A 465 -20.62 17.37 -23.71
CA ILE A 465 -21.24 17.42 -22.38
C ILE A 465 -22.76 17.58 -22.49
N ALA A 466 -23.27 18.35 -23.45
CA ALA A 466 -24.71 18.51 -23.69
C ALA A 466 -25.40 17.20 -24.13
N GLN A 467 -24.66 16.26 -24.73
CA GLN A 467 -25.17 14.96 -25.14
C GLN A 467 -25.12 13.91 -24.00
N LEU A 468 -24.37 14.16 -22.94
CA LEU A 468 -24.29 13.25 -21.82
C LEU A 468 -25.58 13.30 -20.96
N PRO A 469 -26.14 12.14 -20.54
CA PRO A 469 -27.41 12.10 -19.80
C PRO A 469 -27.43 12.92 -18.49
N LYS A 470 -26.26 13.05 -17.85
CA LYS A 470 -26.10 13.81 -16.60
C LYS A 470 -25.28 15.11 -16.78
N GLY A 471 -24.97 15.50 -18.03
CA GLY A 471 -24.16 16.68 -18.30
C GLY A 471 -22.86 16.70 -17.49
N LEU A 472 -22.61 17.81 -16.76
CA LEU A 472 -21.43 17.97 -15.90
C LEU A 472 -21.37 16.98 -14.71
N ASP A 473 -22.47 16.41 -14.30
CA ASP A 473 -22.53 15.45 -13.18
C ASP A 473 -22.30 14.00 -13.65
N THR A 474 -21.89 13.81 -14.91
CA THR A 474 -21.49 12.51 -15.44
C THR A 474 -20.21 12.04 -14.76
N GLN A 475 -20.24 10.84 -14.17
CA GLN A 475 -19.08 10.20 -13.57
C GLN A 475 -18.16 9.66 -14.66
N LEU A 476 -16.87 9.94 -14.51
CA LEU A 476 -15.83 9.42 -15.38
C LEU A 476 -15.25 8.14 -14.77
N GLY A 477 -15.04 7.12 -15.58
CA GLY A 477 -14.23 5.97 -15.19
C GLY A 477 -12.72 6.28 -15.24
N ALA A 478 -11.89 5.41 -14.70
CA ALA A 478 -10.42 5.57 -14.70
C ALA A 478 -9.82 5.73 -16.11
N THR A 479 -10.45 5.14 -17.13
CA THR A 479 -10.08 5.30 -18.56
C THR A 479 -10.62 6.57 -19.20
N GLY A 480 -11.41 7.35 -18.47
CA GLY A 480 -12.09 8.55 -18.96
C GLY A 480 -13.50 8.29 -19.53
N TRP A 481 -13.91 7.02 -19.66
CA TRP A 481 -15.25 6.71 -20.19
C TRP A 481 -16.36 7.47 -19.42
N PRO A 482 -17.37 8.08 -20.06
CA PRO A 482 -17.79 7.92 -21.46
C PRO A 482 -17.08 8.85 -22.46
N LEU A 483 -16.10 9.65 -22.05
CA LEU A 483 -15.33 10.50 -22.95
C LEU A 483 -14.30 9.69 -23.75
N GLY A 484 -14.08 10.04 -25.01
CA GLY A 484 -12.98 9.52 -25.82
C GLY A 484 -11.63 10.12 -25.39
N THR A 485 -10.51 9.52 -25.84
CA THR A 485 -9.16 9.96 -25.46
C THR A 485 -8.91 11.45 -25.75
N ALA A 486 -9.30 11.93 -26.94
CA ALA A 486 -9.16 13.34 -27.29
C ALA A 486 -10.01 14.25 -26.38
N GLU A 487 -11.23 13.84 -26.03
CA GLU A 487 -12.11 14.59 -25.13
C GLU A 487 -11.59 14.60 -23.69
N VAL A 488 -10.95 13.52 -23.24
CA VAL A 488 -10.24 13.50 -21.96
C VAL A 488 -9.07 14.50 -21.95
N MET A 489 -8.29 14.56 -23.04
CA MET A 489 -7.23 15.55 -23.18
C MET A 489 -7.78 16.98 -23.20
N GLN A 490 -8.92 17.21 -23.89
CA GLN A 490 -9.62 18.49 -23.86
C GLN A 490 -10.13 18.85 -22.45
N LEU A 491 -10.64 17.89 -21.68
CA LEU A 491 -11.06 18.12 -20.29
C LEU A 491 -9.89 18.53 -19.40
N LYS A 492 -8.74 17.87 -19.54
CA LYS A 492 -7.52 18.26 -18.82
C LYS A 492 -7.02 19.64 -19.22
N LEU A 493 -7.11 19.97 -20.50
CA LEU A 493 -6.80 21.32 -20.98
C LEU A 493 -7.74 22.35 -20.35
N ALA A 494 -9.06 22.09 -20.31
CA ALA A 494 -10.02 22.96 -19.63
C ALA A 494 -9.66 23.18 -18.14
N GLY A 495 -9.24 22.12 -17.44
CA GLY A 495 -8.73 22.23 -16.07
C GLY A 495 -7.49 23.12 -15.95
N ALA A 496 -6.55 23.01 -16.90
CA ALA A 496 -5.35 23.86 -16.93
C ALA A 496 -5.69 25.34 -17.26
N LEU A 497 -6.66 25.57 -18.16
CA LEU A 497 -7.15 26.94 -18.46
C LEU A 497 -7.78 27.60 -17.23
N LEU A 498 -8.47 26.82 -16.37
CA LEU A 498 -8.99 27.31 -15.09
C LEU A 498 -7.88 27.62 -14.09
N ALA A 499 -6.90 26.72 -13.99
CA ALA A 499 -5.82 26.83 -13.02
C ALA A 499 -4.82 27.95 -13.33
N LYS A 500 -4.70 28.36 -14.59
CA LYS A 500 -3.81 29.43 -15.08
C LYS A 500 -2.36 29.24 -14.58
N PRO A 501 -1.69 28.13 -14.88
CA PRO A 501 -0.33 27.91 -14.42
C PRO A 501 0.63 28.91 -15.05
N SER A 502 1.73 29.25 -14.36
CA SER A 502 2.79 30.09 -14.95
C SER A 502 3.46 29.40 -16.15
N VAL A 503 3.55 28.07 -16.13
CA VAL A 503 4.09 27.24 -17.23
C VAL A 503 3.16 26.05 -17.49
N LEU A 504 2.75 25.89 -18.74
CA LEU A 504 1.95 24.75 -19.22
C LEU A 504 2.76 23.91 -20.20
N ILE A 505 2.91 22.62 -19.89
CA ILE A 505 3.57 21.66 -20.77
C ILE A 505 2.52 20.71 -21.34
N LEU A 506 2.40 20.69 -22.66
CA LEU A 506 1.53 19.78 -23.40
C LEU A 506 2.39 18.72 -24.07
N ASN A 507 2.06 17.45 -23.90
CA ASN A 507 2.78 16.37 -24.56
C ASN A 507 2.20 16.08 -25.96
N GLN A 508 2.85 15.21 -26.71
CA GLN A 508 2.47 14.82 -28.06
C GLN A 508 1.06 14.19 -28.18
N LEU A 509 0.44 13.76 -27.07
CA LEU A 509 -0.97 13.30 -27.09
C LEU A 509 -1.97 14.42 -27.45
N TYR A 510 -1.56 15.67 -27.33
CA TYR A 510 -2.37 16.81 -27.78
C TYR A 510 -2.47 16.92 -29.29
N ASP A 511 -1.68 16.17 -30.06
CA ASP A 511 -1.87 16.01 -31.50
C ASP A 511 -3.21 15.31 -31.85
N LEU A 512 -3.86 14.64 -30.88
CA LEU A 512 -5.20 14.08 -31.01
C LEU A 512 -6.32 15.15 -30.91
N VAL A 513 -6.00 16.32 -30.37
CA VAL A 513 -6.95 17.42 -30.20
C VAL A 513 -7.06 18.22 -31.48
N ASN A 514 -8.27 18.68 -31.80
CA ASN A 514 -8.49 19.50 -32.99
C ASN A 514 -7.62 20.77 -32.96
N PRO A 515 -6.89 21.09 -34.08
CA PRO A 515 -6.00 22.27 -34.14
C PRO A 515 -6.65 23.59 -33.76
N GLN A 516 -7.91 23.79 -34.17
CA GLN A 516 -8.66 25.00 -33.87
C GLN A 516 -9.00 25.11 -32.37
N VAL A 517 -9.23 23.99 -31.69
CA VAL A 517 -9.44 23.96 -30.25
C VAL A 517 -8.14 24.31 -29.53
N LEU A 518 -7.02 23.72 -29.96
CA LEU A 518 -5.71 24.01 -29.37
C LEU A 518 -5.34 25.47 -29.55
N LYS A 519 -5.51 26.02 -30.78
CA LYS A 519 -5.29 27.45 -31.07
C LYS A 519 -6.14 28.34 -30.16
N ARG A 520 -7.44 28.11 -30.05
CA ARG A 520 -8.34 28.92 -29.18
C ARG A 520 -7.88 28.87 -27.73
N SER A 521 -7.40 27.71 -27.27
CA SER A 521 -6.91 27.55 -25.91
C SER A 521 -5.60 28.30 -25.68
N LEU A 522 -4.68 28.30 -26.64
CA LEU A 522 -3.44 29.09 -26.61
C LEU A 522 -3.76 30.61 -26.62
N ASP A 523 -4.69 31.06 -27.46
CA ASP A 523 -5.13 32.44 -27.53
C ASP A 523 -5.81 32.89 -26.22
N TYR A 524 -6.57 32.00 -25.58
CA TYR A 524 -7.17 32.30 -24.28
C TYR A 524 -6.11 32.48 -23.19
N LEU A 525 -5.11 31.56 -23.11
CA LEU A 525 -4.00 31.69 -22.17
C LEU A 525 -3.20 32.97 -22.37
N GLN A 526 -3.01 33.40 -23.61
CA GLN A 526 -2.29 34.64 -23.89
C GLN A 526 -3.05 35.87 -23.41
N ARG A 527 -4.38 35.90 -23.53
CA ARG A 527 -5.21 37.05 -23.13
C ARG A 527 -5.44 37.13 -21.63
N ASP A 528 -5.63 35.96 -21.00
CA ASP A 528 -6.18 35.87 -19.63
C ASP A 528 -5.10 35.54 -18.56
N SER A 529 -3.95 34.93 -18.92
CA SER A 529 -2.95 34.51 -17.93
C SER A 529 -1.49 34.79 -18.24
N THR A 530 -1.11 35.03 -19.47
CA THR A 530 0.31 35.17 -19.88
C THR A 530 1.18 33.93 -19.55
N SER A 531 0.60 32.74 -19.51
CA SER A 531 1.31 31.48 -19.24
C SER A 531 2.34 31.22 -20.33
N THR A 532 3.54 30.73 -19.93
CA THR A 532 4.53 30.16 -20.87
C THR A 532 4.06 28.76 -21.26
N VAL A 533 4.01 28.47 -22.55
CA VAL A 533 3.54 27.17 -23.07
C VAL A 533 4.62 26.46 -23.85
N LEU A 534 4.90 25.21 -23.51
CA LEU A 534 5.72 24.30 -24.28
C LEU A 534 4.85 23.12 -24.75
N CYS A 535 4.61 23.03 -26.05
CA CYS A 535 3.82 21.98 -26.67
C CYS A 535 4.73 21.04 -27.47
N PHE A 536 4.86 19.80 -27.04
CA PHE A 536 5.51 18.78 -27.84
C PHE A 536 4.52 18.29 -28.90
N SER A 537 4.85 18.50 -30.17
CA SER A 537 3.98 18.16 -31.29
C SER A 537 4.78 17.85 -32.54
N ASN A 538 4.29 16.92 -33.36
CA ASN A 538 4.81 16.63 -34.70
C ASN A 538 3.93 17.24 -35.80
N ARG A 539 2.99 18.10 -35.45
CA ARG A 539 2.03 18.72 -36.38
C ARG A 539 2.54 20.04 -36.93
N ASP A 540 2.16 20.37 -38.13
CA ASP A 540 2.45 21.60 -38.83
C ASP A 540 1.21 22.50 -39.05
N ASP A 541 0.03 22.00 -38.65
CA ASP A 541 -1.27 22.60 -38.92
C ASP A 541 -1.85 23.45 -37.75
N VAL A 542 -1.08 23.70 -36.71
CA VAL A 542 -1.48 24.49 -35.56
C VAL A 542 -0.79 25.83 -35.58
N ASP A 543 -1.54 26.89 -35.85
CA ASP A 543 -1.08 28.26 -35.73
C ASP A 543 -1.14 28.75 -34.27
N GLY A 544 -0.35 29.75 -33.95
CA GLY A 544 -0.41 30.46 -32.67
C GLY A 544 0.80 30.22 -31.78
N TYR A 545 1.84 29.62 -32.29
CA TYR A 545 3.16 29.53 -31.64
C TYR A 545 4.05 30.72 -32.05
N ASP A 546 4.85 31.18 -31.07
CA ASP A 546 5.79 32.29 -31.26
C ASP A 546 7.14 31.82 -31.81
N SER A 547 7.52 30.56 -31.50
CA SER A 547 8.76 29.94 -31.99
C SER A 547 8.66 28.42 -31.99
N PHE A 548 9.61 27.79 -32.66
CA PHE A 548 9.70 26.34 -32.86
C PHE A 548 11.04 25.84 -32.35
N LEU A 549 11.01 24.88 -31.42
CA LEU A 549 12.18 24.33 -30.75
C LEU A 549 12.46 22.90 -31.26
N PHE A 550 13.60 22.69 -31.87
CA PHE A 550 14.09 21.38 -32.22
C PHE A 550 14.90 20.81 -31.07
N LEU A 551 14.58 19.60 -30.63
CA LEU A 551 15.23 18.91 -29.52
C LEU A 551 15.84 17.61 -29.99
N ASN A 552 17.18 17.58 -30.04
CA ASN A 552 17.97 16.37 -30.16
C ASN A 552 18.74 16.11 -28.85
N ARG A 553 19.40 14.99 -28.68
CA ARG A 553 20.10 14.56 -27.45
C ARG A 553 21.22 15.49 -27.00
N ASP A 554 21.90 16.11 -27.94
CA ASP A 554 23.05 16.97 -27.69
C ASP A 554 22.81 18.43 -28.10
N GLN A 555 21.84 18.67 -28.98
CA GLN A 555 21.59 19.98 -29.56
C GLN A 555 20.14 20.40 -29.44
N GLN A 556 19.92 21.66 -29.08
CA GLN A 556 18.61 22.30 -29.04
C GLN A 556 18.69 23.62 -29.82
N THR A 557 17.81 23.77 -30.79
CA THR A 557 17.83 24.94 -31.69
C THR A 557 16.43 25.54 -31.78
N SER A 558 16.33 26.85 -31.58
CA SER A 558 15.08 27.60 -31.70
C SER A 558 14.97 28.25 -33.06
N TYR A 559 13.81 28.14 -33.68
CA TYR A 559 13.51 28.70 -35.01
C TYR A 559 12.29 29.61 -34.92
N PRO A 560 12.27 30.74 -35.64
CA PRO A 560 11.13 31.66 -35.67
C PRO A 560 9.93 31.11 -36.46
N THR A 561 10.15 30.16 -37.37
CA THR A 561 9.07 29.53 -38.16
C THR A 561 9.29 28.04 -38.33
N TYR A 562 8.18 27.29 -38.43
CA TYR A 562 8.19 25.86 -38.70
C TYR A 562 8.92 25.52 -40.01
N ALA A 563 8.70 26.31 -41.04
CA ALA A 563 9.36 26.13 -42.35
C ALA A 563 10.87 26.20 -42.26
N GLN A 564 11.45 27.11 -41.47
CA GLN A 564 12.88 27.20 -41.25
C GLN A 564 13.42 25.98 -40.49
N MET A 565 12.71 25.55 -39.44
CA MET A 565 13.08 24.31 -38.74
C MET A 565 13.11 23.12 -39.69
N MET A 566 12.09 22.94 -40.52
CA MET A 566 12.02 21.84 -41.49
C MET A 566 13.08 21.93 -42.61
N GLN A 567 13.48 23.12 -43.01
CA GLN A 567 14.59 23.27 -43.99
C GLN A 567 15.93 22.84 -43.42
N THR A 568 16.17 23.07 -42.14
CA THR A 568 17.45 22.78 -41.47
C THR A 568 17.49 21.35 -40.92
N GLU A 569 16.45 20.95 -40.22
CA GLU A 569 16.41 19.69 -39.44
C GLU A 569 15.44 18.65 -40.04
N GLY A 570 14.86 18.90 -41.19
CA GLY A 570 13.76 18.13 -41.77
C GLY A 570 14.06 16.64 -41.96
N ARG A 571 15.31 16.25 -42.19
CA ARG A 571 15.70 14.85 -42.29
C ARG A 571 15.59 14.12 -40.94
N GLU A 572 16.08 14.75 -39.87
CA GLU A 572 15.97 14.18 -38.51
C GLU A 572 14.53 14.19 -38.03
N VAL A 573 13.76 15.24 -38.34
CA VAL A 573 12.32 15.34 -38.03
C VAL A 573 11.53 14.20 -38.66
N LEU A 574 11.89 13.80 -39.91
CA LEU A 574 11.23 12.68 -40.63
C LEU A 574 11.78 11.30 -40.23
N GLY A 575 12.77 11.24 -39.32
CA GLY A 575 13.37 9.97 -38.87
C GLY A 575 14.28 9.33 -39.91
N GLU A 576 14.76 10.10 -40.89
CA GLU A 576 15.75 9.64 -41.83
C GLU A 576 17.15 9.70 -41.18
N PRO A 577 17.94 8.59 -41.21
CA PRO A 577 19.28 8.59 -40.63
C PRO A 577 20.15 9.65 -41.30
N SER A 578 20.91 10.42 -40.50
CA SER A 578 21.92 11.34 -40.98
C SER A 578 22.92 10.58 -41.89
N LEU A 579 22.96 10.93 -43.17
CA LEU A 579 24.03 10.48 -44.03
C LEU A 579 25.32 11.15 -43.53
N ASN A 580 26.11 10.41 -42.75
CA ASN A 580 27.49 10.80 -42.46
C ASN A 580 28.23 10.94 -43.78
N THR A 581 28.41 12.15 -44.24
CA THR A 581 29.29 12.48 -45.36
C THR A 581 30.74 12.56 -44.89
N ASP A 582 31.23 11.53 -44.25
CA ASP A 582 32.66 11.25 -44.15
C ASP A 582 33.01 10.17 -45.18
N THR A 583 32.99 10.58 -46.43
CA THR A 583 33.75 9.87 -47.46
C THR A 583 35.21 10.27 -47.32
N ASP A 584 35.91 9.56 -46.46
CA ASP A 584 37.36 9.48 -46.57
C ASP A 584 37.71 8.84 -47.93
N SER A 585 38.07 9.72 -48.87
CA SER A 585 38.76 9.38 -50.07
C SER A 585 40.20 9.02 -49.72
N GLU A 586 40.46 7.80 -49.27
CA GLU A 586 41.80 7.23 -49.33
C GLU A 586 41.86 6.15 -50.39
N GLY A 587 42.62 6.50 -51.42
CA GLY A 587 42.86 5.69 -52.58
C GLY A 587 43.63 4.40 -52.27
N VAL A 588 43.08 3.32 -52.80
CA VAL A 588 43.86 2.10 -53.01
C VAL A 588 44.62 2.26 -54.29
N ARG A 589 45.94 2.51 -54.20
CA ARG A 589 46.92 2.19 -55.24
C ARG A 589 47.75 1.02 -54.77
N SER A 590 47.82 0.06 -55.65
CA SER A 590 48.69 -1.10 -55.86
C SER A 590 48.27 -2.40 -55.24
#